data_878ecddde3da78228f8dd9cd7fceb1f1
#
_entry.id   878ecddde3da78228f8dd9cd7fceb1f1
#
_cell.length_a   1.000
_cell.length_b   1.000
_cell.length_c   1.000
_cell.angle_alpha   90.00
_cell.angle_beta   90.00
_cell.angle_gamma   90.00
#
_symmetry.space_group_name_H-M   'P 1'
#
loop_
_entity.id
_entity.type
_entity.pdbx_description
1 polymer ?
#
loop_
_entity_poly.entity_id
_entity_poly.type
_entity_poly.pdbx_seq_one_letter_code
_entity_poly.pdbx_strand_id
1 'polypeptide(L)'
;MSIRMRPVTAGLVLATFSTLAVADESTIFAPITPLSGFHLKLKLIADGLVQPLKAKIAPGEPGRFYVANQNGPLTAVEIATGAKTAFLDLSSRLVPIGVLGPGTFDERGFLGLAFHPGYATNGKFYTNTSEPFLGAPPTFPTTLPAGTDPNHQDVVAEWHANSPGNPAAGATFTKELMRIDHPQFNHNAGDINFGPDGKLYIPDGDGGGADDQDGDQSINPPPGVIGHQGDGNAQKLNTPLGKILRIDVDGTDAPNGRYGIPHDNPFFGTPGAVKEIWAYGLRNTYRMSFDTETGALIAGDVGQNDLEEVDVIVKGGNYGWPLKEGTKCFNPAGTNVEPIEGFATDTDCPHALPASLIDPIAQYDTDTEGVSVIAGFVYHGSKFPQLKDRYVFGEFTRIFQFPSGPDNYGRLFYLQEKGFTKKGLRTIKEFKGLAEEAARLGLTDPARPAAEFPQTIAVQGWGQDTKGEVYVLGSRTGRAVGTGGFILRLEAGP
;
A
#
# COMPACT_ATOMS: atom_id res chain seq x y z
N MET A 1 -23.28 -64.45 -1.26
CA MET A 1 -21.87 -64.07 -1.18
C MET A 1 -21.83 -62.71 -0.55
N SER A 2 -21.58 -62.67 0.78
CA SER A 2 -21.76 -61.51 1.63
C SER A 2 -20.39 -60.87 1.83
N ILE A 3 -20.20 -59.63 1.35
CA ILE A 3 -18.94 -58.87 1.50
C ILE A 3 -19.13 -58.03 2.77
N ARG A 4 -18.36 -58.34 3.82
CA ARG A 4 -18.27 -57.57 5.05
C ARG A 4 -17.31 -56.37 4.81
N MET A 5 -17.83 -55.16 4.93
CA MET A 5 -17.01 -53.96 5.06
C MET A 5 -16.41 -53.90 6.46
N ARG A 6 -15.06 -53.69 6.55
CA ARG A 6 -14.38 -53.39 7.79
C ARG A 6 -14.40 -51.87 8.01
N PRO A 7 -14.58 -51.37 9.23
CA PRO A 7 -14.50 -49.95 9.52
C PRO A 7 -13.02 -49.47 9.44
N VAL A 8 -12.78 -48.38 8.72
CA VAL A 8 -11.54 -47.64 8.74
C VAL A 8 -11.60 -46.71 9.95
N THR A 9 -10.76 -47.01 10.94
CA THR A 9 -10.53 -46.11 12.09
C THR A 9 -9.72 -44.93 11.62
N ALA A 10 -10.33 -43.74 11.61
CA ALA A 10 -9.62 -42.49 11.44
C ALA A 10 -8.77 -42.24 12.69
N GLY A 11 -7.47 -42.37 12.55
CA GLY A 11 -6.53 -41.97 13.57
C GLY A 11 -6.43 -40.44 13.59
N LEU A 12 -6.87 -39.84 14.69
CA LEU A 12 -6.66 -38.44 15.00
C LEU A 12 -5.17 -38.26 15.31
N VAL A 13 -4.40 -37.69 14.38
CA VAL A 13 -3.04 -37.24 14.66
C VAL A 13 -3.18 -35.92 15.39
N LEU A 14 -3.07 -35.95 16.72
CA LEU A 14 -2.78 -34.74 17.50
C LEU A 14 -1.36 -34.30 17.16
N ALA A 15 -1.21 -33.28 16.34
CA ALA A 15 0.03 -32.54 16.25
C ALA A 15 0.18 -31.78 17.58
N THR A 16 1.07 -32.24 18.43
CA THR A 16 1.56 -31.47 19.58
C THR A 16 2.43 -30.36 19.00
N PHE A 17 1.89 -29.15 18.90
CA PHE A 17 2.73 -27.97 18.77
C PHE A 17 3.55 -27.86 20.04
N SER A 18 4.82 -28.23 19.94
CA SER A 18 5.81 -27.82 20.94
C SER A 18 5.93 -26.30 20.81
N THR A 19 5.53 -25.58 21.84
CA THR A 19 5.90 -24.18 22.02
C THR A 19 7.41 -24.15 22.19
N LEU A 20 8.13 -23.99 21.07
CA LEU A 20 9.50 -23.50 21.11
C LEU A 20 9.41 -22.10 21.70
N ALA A 21 10.19 -21.84 22.73
CA ALA A 21 10.31 -20.48 23.24
C ALA A 21 10.87 -19.63 22.11
N VAL A 22 10.03 -18.75 21.56
CA VAL A 22 10.46 -17.70 20.66
C VAL A 22 11.50 -16.90 21.44
N ALA A 23 12.72 -16.86 20.97
CA ALA A 23 13.71 -15.94 21.51
C ALA A 23 13.13 -14.53 21.35
N ASP A 24 13.24 -13.73 22.40
CA ASP A 24 12.69 -12.39 22.46
C ASP A 24 13.40 -11.51 21.42
N GLU A 25 12.84 -11.37 20.23
CA GLU A 25 13.33 -10.50 19.14
C GLU A 25 13.23 -9.01 19.50
N SER A 26 12.62 -8.68 20.63
CA SER A 26 12.42 -7.31 21.12
C SER A 26 13.70 -6.49 21.31
N THR A 27 14.86 -7.08 21.05
CA THR A 27 16.17 -6.44 21.27
C THR A 27 16.82 -5.84 20.02
N ILE A 28 16.32 -6.13 18.82
CA ILE A 28 16.96 -5.69 17.57
C ILE A 28 16.62 -4.24 17.25
N PHE A 29 15.41 -3.79 17.59
CA PHE A 29 14.96 -2.42 17.36
C PHE A 29 14.39 -1.83 18.63
N ALA A 30 14.62 -0.53 18.84
CA ALA A 30 13.95 0.18 19.93
C ALA A 30 12.44 0.19 19.63
N PRO A 31 11.61 -0.46 20.46
CA PRO A 31 10.17 -0.55 20.19
C PRO A 31 9.56 0.86 20.16
N ILE A 32 8.52 1.05 19.38
CA ILE A 32 7.73 2.27 19.43
C ILE A 32 7.13 2.36 20.81
N THR A 33 7.51 3.40 21.59
CA THR A 33 6.92 3.58 22.91
C THR A 33 5.41 3.76 22.74
N PRO A 34 4.58 2.81 23.21
CA PRO A 34 3.15 2.88 23.01
C PRO A 34 2.56 4.16 23.55
N LEU A 35 1.61 4.76 22.80
CA LEU A 35 0.88 5.96 23.19
C LEU A 35 1.78 7.10 23.70
N SER A 36 2.95 7.29 23.07
CA SER A 36 3.95 8.30 23.49
C SER A 36 3.75 9.66 22.84
N GLY A 37 2.84 9.73 21.87
CA GLY A 37 2.59 10.93 21.08
C GLY A 37 1.55 11.88 21.65
N PHE A 38 1.06 12.76 20.79
CA PHE A 38 0.00 13.72 21.13
C PHE A 38 -1.35 13.00 21.29
N HIS A 39 -2.25 13.58 22.10
CA HIS A 39 -3.64 13.16 22.10
C HIS A 39 -4.32 13.59 20.80
N LEU A 40 -4.97 12.66 20.14
CA LEU A 40 -5.78 12.93 18.97
C LEU A 40 -7.27 13.00 19.33
N LYS A 41 -8.00 13.73 18.51
CA LYS A 41 -9.45 13.69 18.40
C LYS A 41 -9.79 13.37 16.95
N LEU A 42 -10.84 12.59 16.73
CA LEU A 42 -11.30 12.23 15.40
C LEU A 42 -12.66 12.88 15.11
N LYS A 43 -12.75 13.50 13.95
CA LYS A 43 -14.02 13.97 13.41
C LYS A 43 -14.47 13.04 12.29
N LEU A 44 -15.61 12.37 12.48
CA LEU A 44 -16.25 11.59 11.43
C LEU A 44 -16.73 12.52 10.32
N ILE A 45 -16.29 12.28 9.09
CA ILE A 45 -16.69 13.00 7.89
C ILE A 45 -17.75 12.22 7.13
N ALA A 46 -17.49 10.94 6.89
CA ALA A 46 -18.43 10.04 6.24
C ALA A 46 -18.27 8.62 6.77
N ASP A 47 -19.36 7.88 6.77
CA ASP A 47 -19.45 6.45 7.11
C ASP A 47 -20.22 5.70 6.02
N GLY A 48 -20.21 4.38 6.04
CA GLY A 48 -20.95 3.56 5.07
C GLY A 48 -20.28 3.50 3.69
N LEU A 49 -18.97 3.61 3.64
CA LEU A 49 -18.13 3.21 2.49
C LEU A 49 -17.83 1.72 2.59
N VAL A 50 -17.36 1.10 1.50
CA VAL A 50 -17.00 -0.33 1.57
C VAL A 50 -15.62 -0.52 2.16
N GLN A 51 -14.59 -0.19 1.40
CA GLN A 51 -13.18 -0.29 1.78
C GLN A 51 -12.46 0.90 1.15
N PRO A 52 -12.49 2.08 1.77
CA PRO A 52 -11.89 3.28 1.20
C PRO A 52 -10.37 3.20 1.30
N LEU A 53 -9.68 3.23 0.17
CA LEU A 53 -8.24 3.10 0.10
C LEU A 53 -7.53 4.43 -0.18
N LYS A 54 -8.14 5.32 -0.96
CA LYS A 54 -7.56 6.60 -1.35
C LYS A 54 -8.63 7.68 -1.40
N ALA A 55 -8.34 8.86 -0.85
CA ALA A 55 -9.17 10.04 -1.00
C ALA A 55 -8.37 11.18 -1.63
N LYS A 56 -8.87 11.72 -2.72
CA LYS A 56 -8.27 12.82 -3.45
C LYS A 56 -9.25 13.96 -3.67
N ILE A 57 -8.75 15.18 -3.58
CA ILE A 57 -9.46 16.38 -4.03
C ILE A 57 -9.13 16.62 -5.49
N ALA A 58 -10.16 16.77 -6.31
CA ALA A 58 -9.98 17.18 -7.70
C ALA A 58 -9.63 18.68 -7.77
N PRO A 59 -8.67 19.09 -8.61
CA PRO A 59 -8.39 20.50 -8.83
C PRO A 59 -9.65 21.29 -9.21
N GLY A 60 -9.91 22.36 -8.46
CA GLY A 60 -11.14 23.17 -8.61
C GLY A 60 -12.29 22.76 -7.69
N GLU A 61 -12.19 21.67 -6.93
CA GLU A 61 -13.28 21.15 -6.08
C GLU A 61 -12.86 20.98 -4.59
N PRO A 62 -12.41 22.03 -3.89
CA PRO A 62 -11.77 21.95 -2.58
C PRO A 62 -12.68 21.45 -1.44
N GLY A 63 -13.99 21.37 -1.67
CA GLY A 63 -14.99 20.92 -0.69
C GLY A 63 -15.30 19.43 -0.72
N ARG A 64 -14.67 18.67 -1.63
CA ARG A 64 -15.07 17.29 -1.92
C ARG A 64 -13.89 16.37 -2.06
N PHE A 65 -13.98 15.20 -1.43
CA PHE A 65 -13.12 14.06 -1.75
C PHE A 65 -13.75 13.16 -2.80
N TYR A 66 -12.92 12.62 -3.67
CA TYR A 66 -13.21 11.44 -4.47
C TYR A 66 -12.50 10.26 -3.83
N VAL A 67 -13.27 9.25 -3.47
CA VAL A 67 -12.82 8.12 -2.65
C VAL A 67 -12.86 6.85 -3.47
N ALA A 68 -11.69 6.28 -3.72
CA ALA A 68 -11.55 4.97 -4.32
C ALA A 68 -11.84 3.88 -3.27
N ASN A 69 -12.81 3.03 -3.55
CA ASN A 69 -13.10 1.85 -2.74
C ASN A 69 -12.52 0.61 -3.44
N GLN A 70 -11.87 -0.26 -2.68
CA GLN A 70 -11.13 -1.41 -3.20
C GLN A 70 -11.94 -2.25 -4.20
N ASN A 71 -13.22 -2.43 -3.95
CA ASN A 71 -14.13 -3.24 -4.77
C ASN A 71 -14.69 -2.53 -6.01
N GLY A 72 -14.20 -1.32 -6.35
CA GLY A 72 -14.47 -0.65 -7.62
C GLY A 72 -15.17 0.71 -7.57
N PRO A 73 -16.11 1.01 -6.66
CA PRO A 73 -16.80 2.29 -6.64
C PRO A 73 -15.87 3.47 -6.34
N LEU A 74 -15.91 4.50 -7.19
CA LEU A 74 -15.37 5.83 -6.94
C LEU A 74 -16.50 6.74 -6.48
N THR A 75 -16.44 7.16 -5.23
CA THR A 75 -17.50 7.92 -4.57
C THR A 75 -17.05 9.34 -4.28
N ALA A 76 -17.80 10.33 -4.71
CA ALA A 76 -17.61 11.72 -4.31
C ALA A 76 -18.24 11.95 -2.93
N VAL A 77 -17.50 12.55 -2.00
CA VAL A 77 -17.90 12.78 -0.61
C VAL A 77 -17.72 14.24 -0.25
N GLU A 78 -18.80 14.93 0.07
CA GLU A 78 -18.75 16.32 0.54
C GLU A 78 -18.14 16.40 1.94
N ILE A 79 -17.04 17.11 2.09
CA ILE A 79 -16.29 17.19 3.37
C ILE A 79 -17.11 17.84 4.49
N ALA A 80 -17.97 18.79 4.13
CA ALA A 80 -18.77 19.54 5.11
C ALA A 80 -19.93 18.72 5.68
N THR A 81 -20.54 17.84 4.90
CA THR A 81 -21.81 17.16 5.22
C THR A 81 -21.71 15.64 5.26
N GLY A 82 -20.66 15.07 4.67
CA GLY A 82 -20.52 13.62 4.46
C GLY A 82 -21.46 13.05 3.38
N ALA A 83 -22.15 13.93 2.64
CA ALA A 83 -23.04 13.50 1.55
C ALA A 83 -22.22 12.80 0.46
N LYS A 84 -22.74 11.67 -0.02
CA LYS A 84 -22.09 10.78 -0.97
C LYS A 84 -22.81 10.80 -2.31
N THR A 85 -22.05 10.89 -3.40
CA THR A 85 -22.54 10.78 -4.77
C THR A 85 -21.71 9.77 -5.54
N ALA A 86 -22.33 8.79 -6.19
CA ALA A 86 -21.63 7.87 -7.08
C ALA A 86 -21.05 8.66 -8.26
N PHE A 87 -19.77 8.43 -8.56
CA PHE A 87 -19.07 9.09 -9.67
C PHE A 87 -18.72 8.10 -10.79
N LEU A 88 -18.12 6.97 -10.42
CA LEU A 88 -17.73 5.91 -11.36
C LEU A 88 -17.79 4.56 -10.63
N ASP A 89 -18.08 3.49 -11.35
CA ASP A 89 -18.00 2.12 -10.84
C ASP A 89 -17.10 1.28 -11.75
N LEU A 90 -15.98 0.80 -11.17
CA LEU A 90 -14.98 -0.02 -11.84
C LEU A 90 -15.11 -1.51 -11.50
N SER A 91 -16.11 -1.92 -10.72
CA SER A 91 -16.23 -3.29 -10.20
C SER A 91 -16.21 -4.37 -11.30
N SER A 92 -16.78 -4.05 -12.47
CA SER A 92 -16.80 -4.97 -13.62
C SER A 92 -15.45 -5.15 -14.32
N ARG A 93 -14.46 -4.30 -14.03
CA ARG A 93 -13.10 -4.41 -14.57
C ARG A 93 -12.17 -5.21 -13.68
N LEU A 94 -12.48 -5.29 -12.39
CA LEU A 94 -11.58 -5.85 -11.38
C LEU A 94 -11.58 -7.39 -11.41
N VAL A 95 -10.47 -7.96 -10.97
CA VAL A 95 -10.47 -9.37 -10.52
C VAL A 95 -11.48 -9.55 -9.39
N PRO A 96 -12.05 -10.74 -9.21
CA PRO A 96 -12.86 -11.04 -8.03
C PRO A 96 -12.05 -10.78 -6.75
N ILE A 97 -12.54 -9.87 -5.89
CA ILE A 97 -11.85 -9.49 -4.66
C ILE A 97 -12.09 -10.54 -3.56
N GLY A 98 -11.00 -10.93 -2.91
CA GLY A 98 -10.94 -11.94 -1.86
C GLY A 98 -10.16 -13.17 -2.31
N VAL A 99 -8.92 -13.32 -1.84
CA VAL A 99 -7.98 -14.40 -2.25
C VAL A 99 -8.55 -15.79 -1.99
N LEU A 100 -9.22 -15.97 -0.84
CA LEU A 100 -9.87 -17.22 -0.45
C LEU A 100 -11.39 -17.22 -0.71
N GLY A 101 -11.87 -16.30 -1.56
CA GLY A 101 -13.27 -16.11 -1.88
C GLY A 101 -13.83 -14.78 -1.37
N PRO A 102 -15.05 -14.41 -1.78
CA PRO A 102 -15.65 -13.12 -1.45
C PRO A 102 -15.66 -12.85 0.06
N GLY A 103 -15.20 -11.66 0.45
CA GLY A 103 -15.19 -11.24 1.86
C GLY A 103 -13.93 -11.63 2.63
N THR A 104 -12.96 -12.25 1.99
CA THR A 104 -11.64 -12.44 2.57
C THR A 104 -10.70 -11.30 2.21
N PHE A 105 -9.50 -11.29 2.76
CA PHE A 105 -8.45 -10.31 2.45
C PHE A 105 -8.04 -10.39 0.97
N ASP A 106 -7.66 -9.27 0.41
CA ASP A 106 -7.04 -9.15 -0.90
C ASP A 106 -6.23 -7.85 -0.98
N GLU A 107 -5.12 -7.87 -1.68
CA GLU A 107 -4.35 -6.66 -1.97
C GLU A 107 -4.75 -6.04 -3.32
N ARG A 108 -5.39 -6.82 -4.19
CA ARG A 108 -5.85 -6.39 -5.50
C ARG A 108 -7.10 -5.51 -5.41
N GLY A 109 -7.40 -4.83 -6.51
CA GLY A 109 -8.63 -4.04 -6.62
C GLY A 109 -8.45 -2.69 -7.28
N PHE A 110 -9.25 -1.71 -6.85
CA PHE A 110 -9.11 -0.31 -7.24
C PHE A 110 -8.17 0.39 -6.26
N LEU A 111 -6.88 0.48 -6.61
CA LEU A 111 -5.79 0.83 -5.69
C LEU A 111 -5.37 2.29 -5.75
N GLY A 112 -5.44 2.92 -6.93
CA GLY A 112 -4.90 4.25 -7.16
C GLY A 112 -5.83 5.21 -7.89
N LEU A 113 -5.82 6.47 -7.46
CA LEU A 113 -6.57 7.59 -8.06
C LEU A 113 -5.71 8.84 -8.09
N ALA A 114 -5.61 9.46 -9.27
CA ALA A 114 -4.98 10.77 -9.44
C ALA A 114 -5.77 11.65 -10.41
N PHE A 115 -5.95 12.93 -10.06
CA PHE A 115 -6.53 13.92 -10.96
C PHE A 115 -5.41 14.66 -11.69
N HIS A 116 -5.57 14.86 -13.00
CA HIS A 116 -4.67 15.70 -13.78
C HIS A 116 -4.58 17.09 -13.14
N PRO A 117 -3.40 17.75 -13.10
CA PRO A 117 -3.29 19.11 -12.55
C PRO A 117 -4.23 20.11 -13.19
N GLY A 118 -4.55 19.96 -14.48
CA GLY A 118 -5.53 20.74 -15.23
C GLY A 118 -6.96 20.20 -15.21
N TYR A 119 -7.33 19.30 -14.28
CA TYR A 119 -8.64 18.64 -14.25
C TYR A 119 -9.84 19.61 -14.37
N ALA A 120 -9.79 20.74 -13.70
CA ALA A 120 -10.88 21.73 -13.73
C ALA A 120 -11.25 22.18 -15.17
N THR A 121 -10.32 22.08 -16.12
CA THR A 121 -10.51 22.49 -17.51
C THR A 121 -10.55 21.32 -18.49
N ASN A 122 -9.81 20.23 -18.21
CA ASN A 122 -9.68 19.10 -19.13
C ASN A 122 -10.42 17.84 -18.68
N GLY A 123 -10.97 17.81 -17.46
CA GLY A 123 -11.72 16.67 -16.91
C GLY A 123 -10.96 15.37 -16.75
N LYS A 124 -9.65 15.34 -17.01
CA LYS A 124 -8.86 14.11 -17.00
C LYS A 124 -8.54 13.65 -15.58
N PHE A 125 -8.66 12.34 -15.35
CA PHE A 125 -8.18 11.68 -14.14
C PHE A 125 -7.73 10.26 -14.47
N TYR A 126 -7.02 9.64 -13.53
CA TYR A 126 -6.35 8.36 -13.74
C TYR A 126 -6.67 7.40 -12.59
N THR A 127 -6.77 6.13 -12.94
CA THR A 127 -7.00 5.03 -11.99
C THR A 127 -5.92 3.97 -12.17
N ASN A 128 -5.58 3.28 -11.10
CA ASN A 128 -4.83 2.04 -11.12
C ASN A 128 -5.71 0.92 -10.55
N THR A 129 -5.85 -0.17 -11.31
CA THR A 129 -6.77 -1.28 -11.01
C THR A 129 -6.13 -2.62 -11.32
N SER A 130 -6.38 -3.61 -10.47
CA SER A 130 -5.97 -5.01 -10.73
C SER A 130 -7.08 -5.70 -11.54
N GLU A 131 -6.79 -6.00 -12.81
CA GLU A 131 -7.75 -6.55 -13.78
C GLU A 131 -7.41 -8.00 -14.16
N PRO A 132 -8.41 -8.82 -14.49
CA PRO A 132 -8.16 -10.19 -14.94
C PRO A 132 -7.37 -10.21 -16.24
N PHE A 133 -6.46 -11.17 -16.37
CA PHE A 133 -5.80 -11.43 -17.64
C PHE A 133 -6.79 -12.02 -18.64
N LEU A 134 -7.04 -11.32 -19.71
CA LEU A 134 -7.93 -11.73 -20.81
C LEU A 134 -7.18 -11.83 -22.14
N GLY A 135 -5.87 -12.11 -22.08
CA GLY A 135 -5.01 -12.22 -23.26
C GLY A 135 -4.50 -10.89 -23.80
N ALA A 136 -4.71 -9.77 -23.08
CA ALA A 136 -4.14 -8.48 -23.48
C ALA A 136 -2.62 -8.46 -23.21
N PRO A 137 -1.79 -8.05 -24.20
CA PRO A 137 -0.34 -7.99 -23.99
C PRO A 137 0.03 -6.92 -22.97
N PRO A 138 1.03 -7.18 -22.10
CA PRO A 138 1.56 -6.17 -21.20
C PRO A 138 2.32 -5.07 -21.95
N THR A 139 2.48 -3.92 -21.32
CA THR A 139 3.28 -2.79 -21.85
C THR A 139 4.76 -3.05 -21.73
N PHE A 140 5.17 -3.80 -20.73
CA PHE A 140 6.56 -4.13 -20.42
C PHE A 140 6.83 -5.63 -20.60
N PRO A 141 8.08 -6.05 -20.77
CA PRO A 141 8.40 -7.48 -20.76
C PRO A 141 7.93 -8.13 -19.46
N THR A 142 7.23 -9.26 -19.60
CA THR A 142 6.82 -10.05 -18.44
C THR A 142 8.02 -10.76 -17.81
N THR A 143 7.98 -10.98 -16.49
CA THR A 143 8.97 -11.78 -15.77
C THR A 143 8.60 -13.26 -15.73
N LEU A 144 7.39 -13.58 -16.17
CA LEU A 144 6.87 -14.95 -16.20
C LEU A 144 7.52 -15.78 -17.32
N PRO A 145 7.69 -17.09 -17.13
CA PRO A 145 8.10 -18.00 -18.19
C PRO A 145 7.15 -17.96 -19.38
N ALA A 146 7.69 -18.20 -20.56
CA ALA A 146 6.88 -18.24 -21.78
C ALA A 146 5.73 -19.24 -21.68
N GLY A 147 4.51 -18.79 -21.95
CA GLY A 147 3.30 -19.59 -21.88
C GLY A 147 2.66 -19.69 -20.50
N THR A 148 3.15 -18.92 -19.54
CA THR A 148 2.51 -18.77 -18.22
C THR A 148 1.68 -17.49 -18.19
N ASP A 149 0.41 -17.60 -17.87
CA ASP A 149 -0.47 -16.45 -17.68
C ASP A 149 -0.20 -15.77 -16.33
N PRO A 150 -0.27 -14.45 -16.26
CA PRO A 150 -0.17 -13.73 -15.00
C PRO A 150 -1.39 -14.00 -14.10
N ASN A 151 -1.24 -13.84 -12.80
CA ASN A 151 -2.35 -13.89 -11.85
C ASN A 151 -3.40 -12.82 -12.19
N HIS A 152 -2.92 -11.63 -12.52
CA HIS A 152 -3.72 -10.49 -12.98
C HIS A 152 -2.81 -9.49 -13.71
N GLN A 153 -3.40 -8.39 -14.16
CA GLN A 153 -2.64 -7.25 -14.69
C GLN A 153 -3.01 -5.98 -13.94
N ASP A 154 -2.02 -5.22 -13.52
CA ASP A 154 -2.26 -3.86 -13.05
C ASP A 154 -2.39 -2.92 -14.24
N VAL A 155 -3.47 -2.13 -14.23
CA VAL A 155 -3.87 -1.29 -15.36
C VAL A 155 -3.99 0.16 -14.94
N VAL A 156 -3.14 1.00 -15.52
CA VAL A 156 -3.27 2.45 -15.37
C VAL A 156 -4.11 2.98 -16.54
N ALA A 157 -5.26 3.59 -16.22
CA ALA A 157 -6.22 4.06 -17.21
C ALA A 157 -6.53 5.55 -17.06
N GLU A 158 -6.75 6.23 -18.19
CA GLU A 158 -7.22 7.61 -18.28
C GLU A 158 -8.75 7.63 -18.46
N TRP A 159 -9.38 8.52 -17.72
CA TRP A 159 -10.82 8.80 -17.73
C TRP A 159 -11.06 10.28 -17.94
N HIS A 160 -12.27 10.59 -18.40
CA HIS A 160 -12.75 11.96 -18.55
C HIS A 160 -14.05 12.15 -17.74
N ALA A 161 -14.06 13.07 -16.79
CA ALA A 161 -15.27 13.48 -16.07
C ALA A 161 -16.24 14.15 -17.04
N ASN A 162 -17.46 13.64 -17.13
CA ASN A 162 -18.45 14.16 -18.09
C ASN A 162 -18.84 15.63 -17.82
N SER A 163 -18.71 16.04 -16.55
CA SER A 163 -18.91 17.44 -16.13
C SER A 163 -18.12 17.69 -14.86
N PRO A 164 -16.88 18.23 -14.95
CA PRO A 164 -16.12 18.64 -13.75
C PRO A 164 -16.99 19.53 -12.85
N GLY A 165 -16.92 19.29 -11.52
CA GLY A 165 -17.78 19.96 -10.54
C GLY A 165 -19.14 19.28 -10.30
N ASN A 166 -19.59 18.42 -11.19
CA ASN A 166 -20.85 17.67 -11.04
C ASN A 166 -20.60 16.15 -11.05
N PRO A 167 -20.30 15.52 -9.90
CA PRO A 167 -19.99 14.09 -9.86
C PRO A 167 -21.14 13.19 -10.31
N ALA A 168 -22.39 13.63 -10.19
CA ALA A 168 -23.54 12.86 -10.64
C ALA A 168 -23.59 12.67 -12.18
N ALA A 169 -22.82 13.47 -12.94
CA ALA A 169 -22.67 13.27 -14.38
C ALA A 169 -21.79 12.07 -14.73
N GLY A 170 -21.02 11.54 -13.76
CA GLY A 170 -20.14 10.39 -13.96
C GLY A 170 -18.91 10.69 -14.82
N ALA A 171 -18.30 9.64 -15.32
CA ALA A 171 -17.09 9.72 -16.14
C ALA A 171 -17.12 8.69 -17.27
N THR A 172 -16.32 8.97 -18.31
CA THR A 172 -16.19 8.12 -19.50
C THR A 172 -14.76 7.62 -19.62
N PHE A 173 -14.58 6.35 -19.94
CA PHE A 173 -13.27 5.74 -20.23
C PHE A 173 -12.67 6.41 -21.48
N THR A 174 -11.37 6.76 -21.40
CA THR A 174 -10.64 7.35 -22.53
C THR A 174 -9.68 6.35 -23.15
N LYS A 175 -8.73 5.86 -22.37
CA LYS A 175 -7.69 4.91 -22.84
C LYS A 175 -6.99 4.25 -21.66
N GLU A 176 -6.40 3.11 -21.92
CA GLU A 176 -5.38 2.55 -21.04
C GLU A 176 -4.04 3.20 -21.36
N LEU A 177 -3.27 3.53 -20.34
CA LEU A 177 -1.89 4.00 -20.49
C LEU A 177 -0.92 2.82 -20.53
N MET A 178 -1.03 1.91 -19.55
CA MET A 178 -0.17 0.75 -19.44
C MET A 178 -0.86 -0.43 -18.74
N ARG A 179 -0.34 -1.63 -19.00
CA ARG A 179 -0.63 -2.89 -18.33
C ARG A 179 0.66 -3.52 -17.86
N ILE A 180 0.69 -3.98 -16.63
CA ILE A 180 1.81 -4.67 -16.01
C ILE A 180 1.33 -6.07 -15.59
N ASP A 181 2.04 -7.11 -16.02
CA ASP A 181 1.75 -8.48 -15.60
C ASP A 181 2.21 -8.68 -14.15
N HIS A 182 1.29 -9.13 -13.30
CA HIS A 182 1.58 -9.53 -11.93
C HIS A 182 1.60 -11.05 -11.79
N PRO A 183 2.73 -11.61 -11.31
CA PRO A 183 2.85 -13.06 -11.12
C PRO A 183 1.92 -13.60 -10.04
N GLN A 184 1.71 -12.84 -8.95
CA GLN A 184 0.96 -13.26 -7.76
C GLN A 184 -0.10 -12.24 -7.37
N PHE A 185 -0.94 -12.57 -6.38
CA PHE A 185 -2.06 -11.73 -5.94
C PHE A 185 -1.65 -10.57 -5.02
N ASN A 186 -0.46 -10.63 -4.44
CA ASN A 186 0.04 -9.68 -3.46
C ASN A 186 1.14 -8.77 -4.03
N HIS A 187 1.55 -7.78 -3.24
CA HIS A 187 2.51 -6.73 -3.58
C HIS A 187 2.08 -5.90 -4.81
N ASN A 188 0.84 -5.48 -4.83
CA ASN A 188 0.29 -4.70 -5.95
C ASN A 188 0.61 -3.20 -5.86
N ALA A 189 1.14 -2.71 -4.73
CA ALA A 189 1.38 -1.28 -4.52
C ALA A 189 0.19 -0.41 -4.95
N GLY A 190 0.23 0.18 -6.12
CA GLY A 190 -0.93 0.68 -6.86
C GLY A 190 -1.32 2.13 -6.62
N ASP A 191 -0.75 2.85 -5.64
CA ASP A 191 -1.03 4.27 -5.47
C ASP A 191 -0.43 5.10 -6.61
N ILE A 192 -1.18 6.07 -7.13
CA ILE A 192 -0.70 6.95 -8.19
C ILE A 192 -0.85 8.41 -7.78
N ASN A 193 0.16 9.24 -8.10
CA ASN A 193 0.17 10.64 -7.71
C ASN A 193 0.86 11.51 -8.76
N PHE A 194 0.30 12.70 -9.04
CA PHE A 194 1.03 13.71 -9.78
C PHE A 194 2.06 14.39 -8.89
N GLY A 195 3.29 14.50 -9.39
CA GLY A 195 4.34 15.28 -8.78
C GLY A 195 4.20 16.78 -9.06
N PRO A 196 4.96 17.64 -8.37
CA PRO A 196 5.00 19.07 -8.61
C PRO A 196 5.50 19.44 -10.02
N ASP A 197 6.15 18.51 -10.68
CA ASP A 197 6.62 18.60 -12.09
C ASP A 197 5.52 18.27 -13.11
N GLY A 198 4.31 17.95 -12.66
CA GLY A 198 3.18 17.59 -13.50
C GLY A 198 3.25 16.20 -14.12
N LYS A 199 4.20 15.36 -13.71
CA LYS A 199 4.32 13.97 -14.17
C LYS A 199 3.58 13.03 -13.22
N LEU A 200 3.09 11.90 -13.76
CA LEU A 200 2.43 10.86 -12.97
C LEU A 200 3.47 9.86 -12.47
N TYR A 201 3.47 9.66 -11.15
CA TYR A 201 4.30 8.67 -10.47
C TYR A 201 3.45 7.46 -10.11
N ILE A 202 3.95 6.27 -10.43
CA ILE A 202 3.23 5.00 -10.35
C ILE A 202 4.13 3.99 -9.65
N PRO A 203 3.87 3.63 -8.39
CA PRO A 203 4.57 2.54 -7.73
C PRO A 203 4.01 1.20 -8.20
N ASP A 204 4.88 0.21 -8.27
CA ASP A 204 4.54 -1.17 -8.56
C ASP A 204 5.37 -2.08 -7.65
N GLY A 205 4.76 -3.10 -7.06
CA GLY A 205 5.44 -4.04 -6.18
C GLY A 205 6.36 -5.00 -6.93
N ASP A 206 7.11 -5.78 -6.19
CA ASP A 206 8.13 -6.69 -6.73
C ASP A 206 7.57 -7.89 -7.52
N GLY A 207 6.26 -8.09 -7.48
CA GLY A 207 5.55 -9.18 -8.17
C GLY A 207 4.96 -10.20 -7.21
N GLY A 208 5.09 -9.98 -5.90
CA GLY A 208 4.49 -10.81 -4.86
C GLY A 208 5.36 -11.99 -4.44
N GLY A 209 4.79 -12.84 -3.59
CA GLY A 209 5.48 -13.96 -2.98
C GLY A 209 6.19 -13.59 -1.70
N ALA A 210 6.27 -14.57 -0.79
CA ALA A 210 7.08 -14.41 0.39
C ALA A 210 8.57 -14.55 0.03
N ASP A 211 9.42 -13.84 0.76
CA ASP A 211 10.86 -14.03 0.75
C ASP A 211 11.57 -13.74 -0.57
N ASP A 212 10.88 -13.01 -1.46
CA ASP A 212 11.34 -12.73 -2.82
C ASP A 212 11.69 -14.02 -3.60
N GLN A 213 10.97 -15.11 -3.33
CA GLN A 213 11.22 -16.43 -3.92
C GLN A 213 10.07 -16.90 -4.80
N ASP A 214 10.45 -17.59 -5.89
CA ASP A 214 9.50 -18.36 -6.68
C ASP A 214 8.99 -19.56 -5.88
N GLY A 215 7.69 -19.80 -5.99
CA GLY A 215 7.10 -21.03 -5.47
C GLY A 215 6.58 -21.00 -4.06
N ASP A 216 6.57 -19.88 -3.34
CA ASP A 216 5.80 -19.81 -2.11
C ASP A 216 4.31 -19.93 -2.39
N GLN A 217 3.74 -20.97 -1.82
CA GLN A 217 2.46 -21.52 -2.21
C GLN A 217 1.47 -21.53 -1.07
N SER A 218 1.76 -20.88 0.05
CA SER A 218 0.92 -20.99 1.25
C SER A 218 -0.53 -20.59 1.01
N ILE A 219 -0.80 -19.76 0.02
CA ILE A 219 -2.14 -19.23 -0.27
C ILE A 219 -2.50 -19.32 -1.76
N ASN A 220 -1.56 -19.59 -2.64
CA ASN A 220 -1.78 -19.54 -4.08
C ASN A 220 -1.39 -20.88 -4.75
N PRO A 221 -2.33 -21.73 -5.10
CA PRO A 221 -2.04 -22.76 -6.10
C PRO A 221 -2.16 -22.13 -7.49
N PRO A 222 -1.32 -22.50 -8.46
CA PRO A 222 -0.64 -23.78 -8.55
C PRO A 222 0.85 -23.73 -8.19
N PRO A 223 1.41 -24.90 -7.83
CA PRO A 223 2.84 -25.06 -7.68
C PRO A 223 3.56 -24.59 -8.94
N GLY A 224 4.55 -23.70 -8.79
CA GLY A 224 5.41 -23.28 -9.88
C GLY A 224 5.08 -21.93 -10.51
N VAL A 225 4.33 -21.04 -9.87
CA VAL A 225 4.33 -19.63 -10.31
C VAL A 225 5.73 -19.07 -10.09
N ILE A 226 6.37 -18.78 -11.19
CA ILE A 226 7.73 -18.27 -11.28
C ILE A 226 7.62 -16.85 -11.80
N GLY A 227 7.97 -15.87 -11.00
CA GLY A 227 7.89 -14.48 -11.38
C GLY A 227 9.07 -13.66 -10.94
N HIS A 228 9.86 -14.19 -10.03
CA HIS A 228 11.10 -13.59 -9.57
C HIS A 228 12.28 -14.11 -10.38
N GLN A 229 13.12 -13.20 -10.82
CA GLN A 229 14.33 -13.55 -11.52
C GLN A 229 15.48 -13.58 -10.51
N GLY A 230 16.14 -14.70 -10.34
CA GLY A 230 17.40 -14.89 -9.65
C GLY A 230 17.75 -13.96 -8.49
N ASP A 231 18.00 -12.71 -8.65
CA ASP A 231 18.32 -11.73 -7.59
C ASP A 231 17.14 -10.80 -7.28
N GLY A 232 15.92 -11.26 -7.48
CA GLY A 232 14.68 -10.50 -7.30
C GLY A 232 14.37 -9.50 -8.42
N ASN A 233 13.10 -9.15 -8.56
CA ASN A 233 12.65 -8.19 -9.56
C ASN A 233 13.07 -6.76 -9.21
N ALA A 234 13.07 -6.41 -7.93
CA ALA A 234 13.26 -5.04 -7.47
C ALA A 234 14.63 -4.45 -7.86
N GLN A 235 15.68 -5.27 -7.95
CA GLN A 235 17.02 -4.84 -8.39
C GLN A 235 17.20 -4.85 -9.91
N LYS A 236 16.29 -5.44 -10.68
CA LYS A 236 16.40 -5.53 -12.15
C LYS A 236 15.80 -4.29 -12.81
N LEU A 237 16.56 -3.63 -13.67
CA LEU A 237 16.09 -2.44 -14.39
C LEU A 237 15.29 -2.75 -15.66
N ASN A 238 15.19 -4.01 -16.07
CA ASN A 238 14.47 -4.45 -17.27
C ASN A 238 12.99 -4.82 -17.02
N THR A 239 12.49 -4.62 -15.80
CA THR A 239 11.10 -4.86 -15.39
C THR A 239 10.55 -3.66 -14.60
N PRO A 240 9.25 -3.37 -14.66
CA PRO A 240 8.59 -2.35 -13.85
C PRO A 240 8.40 -2.78 -12.38
N LEU A 241 8.50 -4.09 -12.09
CA LEU A 241 8.22 -4.65 -10.76
C LEU A 241 9.26 -4.20 -9.72
N GLY A 242 8.80 -3.80 -8.53
CA GLY A 242 9.64 -3.29 -7.45
C GLY A 242 10.19 -1.87 -7.71
N LYS A 243 9.37 -1.02 -8.36
CA LYS A 243 9.76 0.30 -8.85
C LYS A 243 8.74 1.39 -8.51
N ILE A 244 9.21 2.62 -8.62
CA ILE A 244 8.33 3.77 -8.89
C ILE A 244 8.61 4.23 -10.31
N LEU A 245 7.60 4.22 -11.17
CA LEU A 245 7.65 4.71 -12.53
C LEU A 245 7.24 6.18 -12.58
N ARG A 246 7.75 6.94 -13.57
CA ARG A 246 7.37 8.34 -13.82
C ARG A 246 7.12 8.55 -15.30
N ILE A 247 5.91 9.00 -15.64
CA ILE A 247 5.45 9.19 -17.03
C ILE A 247 4.84 10.57 -17.26
N ASP A 248 4.81 10.98 -18.54
CA ASP A 248 4.08 12.14 -19.03
C ASP A 248 2.76 11.71 -19.65
N VAL A 249 1.65 11.94 -18.97
CA VAL A 249 0.32 11.54 -19.46
C VAL A 249 -0.16 12.32 -20.71
N ASP A 250 0.44 13.46 -20.98
CA ASP A 250 0.15 14.31 -22.16
C ASP A 250 1.10 14.05 -23.34
N GLY A 251 2.17 13.25 -23.12
CA GLY A 251 3.09 12.81 -24.17
C GLY A 251 2.60 11.58 -24.93
N THR A 252 3.31 11.21 -26.01
CA THR A 252 2.95 10.07 -26.87
C THR A 252 4.16 9.32 -27.40
N ASP A 253 5.36 9.56 -26.87
CA ASP A 253 6.61 8.98 -27.35
C ASP A 253 6.98 7.63 -26.70
N ALA A 254 6.16 7.13 -25.80
CA ALA A 254 6.25 5.73 -25.32
C ALA A 254 6.01 4.76 -26.50
N PRO A 255 6.58 3.54 -26.46
CA PRO A 255 6.44 2.55 -27.54
C PRO A 255 4.97 2.22 -27.92
N ASN A 256 4.06 2.30 -26.96
CA ASN A 256 2.63 2.06 -27.20
C ASN A 256 1.87 3.33 -27.66
N GLY A 257 2.53 4.51 -27.73
CA GLY A 257 1.94 5.78 -28.16
C GLY A 257 0.88 6.37 -27.24
N ARG A 258 0.76 5.89 -25.99
CA ARG A 258 -0.35 6.25 -25.09
C ARG A 258 0.03 7.26 -24.01
N TYR A 259 1.31 7.43 -23.75
CA TYR A 259 1.91 8.40 -22.82
C TYR A 259 3.31 8.79 -23.30
N GLY A 260 3.94 9.73 -22.65
CA GLY A 260 5.32 10.11 -22.90
C GLY A 260 6.28 9.64 -21.82
N ILE A 261 7.54 9.43 -22.17
CA ILE A 261 8.60 9.07 -21.25
C ILE A 261 9.49 10.29 -21.01
N PRO A 262 9.50 10.89 -19.80
CA PRO A 262 10.36 12.03 -19.54
C PRO A 262 11.84 11.71 -19.78
N HIS A 263 12.49 12.48 -20.64
CA HIS A 263 13.90 12.24 -21.01
C HIS A 263 14.88 12.46 -19.85
N ASP A 264 14.43 13.13 -18.81
CA ASP A 264 15.19 13.32 -17.58
C ASP A 264 14.96 12.19 -16.55
N ASN A 265 14.24 11.13 -16.89
CA ASN A 265 14.20 9.93 -16.05
C ASN A 265 15.60 9.33 -15.92
N PRO A 266 15.98 8.83 -14.72
CA PRO A 266 17.38 8.46 -14.43
C PRO A 266 17.93 7.36 -15.33
N PHE A 267 17.08 6.46 -15.82
CA PHE A 267 17.48 5.32 -16.63
C PHE A 267 17.08 5.45 -18.11
N PHE A 268 16.63 6.63 -18.56
CA PHE A 268 16.19 6.87 -19.93
C PHE A 268 17.24 6.46 -20.98
N GLY A 269 18.52 6.73 -20.72
CA GLY A 269 19.64 6.39 -21.59
C GLY A 269 20.30 5.04 -21.32
N THR A 270 19.81 4.25 -20.37
CA THR A 270 20.42 2.97 -19.98
C THR A 270 19.93 1.84 -20.90
N PRO A 271 20.82 1.17 -21.64
CA PRO A 271 20.43 0.08 -22.52
C PRO A 271 19.74 -1.07 -21.76
N GLY A 272 18.58 -1.52 -22.25
CA GLY A 272 17.81 -2.62 -21.66
C GLY A 272 16.98 -2.25 -20.42
N ALA A 273 17.12 -1.03 -19.89
CA ALA A 273 16.29 -0.58 -18.77
C ALA A 273 14.91 -0.12 -19.23
N VAL A 274 13.89 -0.30 -18.36
CA VAL A 274 12.59 0.34 -18.46
C VAL A 274 12.81 1.84 -18.21
N LYS A 275 12.54 2.65 -19.23
CA LYS A 275 12.90 4.09 -19.24
C LYS A 275 12.02 4.92 -18.33
N GLU A 276 10.88 4.39 -17.94
CA GLU A 276 9.91 4.99 -17.03
C GLU A 276 10.38 4.97 -15.57
N ILE A 277 11.36 4.14 -15.20
CA ILE A 277 11.84 3.99 -13.83
C ILE A 277 12.36 5.33 -13.28
N TRP A 278 11.78 5.73 -12.13
CA TRP A 278 12.24 6.85 -11.31
C TRP A 278 13.09 6.42 -10.13
N ALA A 279 12.68 5.34 -9.44
CA ALA A 279 13.37 4.72 -8.30
C ALA A 279 13.15 3.20 -8.32
N TYR A 280 14.00 2.43 -7.63
CA TYR A 280 13.99 0.97 -7.66
C TYR A 280 14.47 0.36 -6.34
N GLY A 281 14.40 -0.97 -6.24
CA GLY A 281 14.76 -1.67 -5.01
C GLY A 281 13.71 -1.53 -3.92
N LEU A 282 12.44 -1.50 -4.30
CA LEU A 282 11.27 -1.40 -3.42
C LEU A 282 10.52 -2.73 -3.44
N ARG A 283 9.88 -3.10 -2.32
CA ARG A 283 9.13 -4.35 -2.21
C ARG A 283 7.66 -4.16 -2.57
N ASN A 284 6.95 -3.39 -1.78
CA ASN A 284 5.52 -3.15 -1.95
C ASN A 284 5.15 -1.74 -1.48
N THR A 285 5.44 -0.75 -2.29
CA THR A 285 5.16 0.67 -1.98
C THR A 285 3.66 0.94 -2.03
N TYR A 286 2.93 0.53 -0.98
CA TYR A 286 1.48 0.54 -0.97
C TYR A 286 0.88 1.94 -1.06
N ARG A 287 1.44 2.92 -0.33
CA ARG A 287 1.00 4.33 -0.37
C ARG A 287 2.17 5.27 -0.46
N MET A 288 1.96 6.38 -1.17
CA MET A 288 2.95 7.46 -1.25
C MET A 288 2.26 8.83 -1.36
N SER A 289 2.97 9.89 -1.01
CA SER A 289 2.47 11.25 -1.17
C SER A 289 3.59 12.25 -1.42
N PHE A 290 3.27 13.31 -2.14
CA PHE A 290 4.16 14.47 -2.20
C PHE A 290 3.86 15.43 -1.05
N ASP A 291 4.90 15.89 -0.38
CA ASP A 291 4.81 17.03 0.50
C ASP A 291 4.53 18.30 -0.33
N THR A 292 3.43 18.95 -0.03
CA THR A 292 2.96 20.09 -0.82
C THR A 292 3.82 21.35 -0.69
N GLU A 293 4.62 21.47 0.37
CA GLU A 293 5.49 22.62 0.61
C GLU A 293 6.90 22.40 0.04
N THR A 294 7.46 21.20 0.18
CA THR A 294 8.84 20.90 -0.24
C THR A 294 8.95 20.16 -1.57
N GLY A 295 7.87 19.53 -2.01
CA GLY A 295 7.86 18.64 -3.18
C GLY A 295 8.54 17.28 -2.93
N ALA A 296 8.91 16.94 -1.70
CA ALA A 296 9.48 15.64 -1.38
C ALA A 296 8.44 14.53 -1.59
N LEU A 297 8.82 13.45 -2.26
CA LEU A 297 8.01 12.24 -2.37
C LEU A 297 8.35 11.32 -1.19
N ILE A 298 7.32 10.95 -0.42
CA ILE A 298 7.46 10.07 0.74
C ILE A 298 6.59 8.85 0.49
N ALA A 299 7.15 7.67 0.73
CA ALA A 299 6.52 6.39 0.51
C ALA A 299 6.61 5.51 1.76
N GLY A 300 5.65 4.61 1.94
CA GLY A 300 5.76 3.49 2.86
C GLY A 300 5.97 2.23 2.04
N ASP A 301 7.05 1.54 2.27
CA ASP A 301 7.37 0.27 1.65
C ASP A 301 7.11 -0.85 2.65
N VAL A 302 6.18 -1.74 2.31
CA VAL A 302 5.76 -2.81 3.21
C VAL A 302 6.82 -3.90 3.23
N GLY A 303 7.34 -4.19 4.42
CA GLY A 303 8.38 -5.16 4.65
C GLY A 303 7.96 -6.61 4.44
N GLN A 304 8.92 -7.51 4.57
CA GLN A 304 8.67 -8.95 4.45
C GLN A 304 8.32 -9.56 5.81
N ASN A 305 9.29 -9.65 6.69
CA ASN A 305 9.13 -10.28 7.99
C ASN A 305 9.70 -9.45 9.14
N ASP A 306 10.66 -8.55 8.85
CA ASP A 306 11.44 -7.89 9.88
C ASP A 306 11.09 -6.40 10.02
N LEU A 307 10.98 -5.63 8.91
CA LEU A 307 10.94 -4.18 8.99
C LEU A 307 9.96 -3.51 8.03
N GLU A 308 9.03 -2.77 8.59
CA GLU A 308 8.24 -1.78 7.87
C GLU A 308 9.04 -0.48 7.67
N GLU A 309 8.93 0.15 6.48
CA GLU A 309 9.77 1.28 6.09
C GLU A 309 8.98 2.53 5.68
N VAL A 310 9.55 3.70 6.01
CA VAL A 310 9.13 4.98 5.44
C VAL A 310 10.33 5.63 4.75
N ASP A 311 10.19 5.92 3.47
CA ASP A 311 11.24 6.39 2.59
C ASP A 311 11.00 7.79 2.05
N VAL A 312 12.08 8.54 1.85
CA VAL A 312 12.08 9.72 0.98
C VAL A 312 12.62 9.34 -0.38
N ILE A 313 11.73 9.33 -1.36
CA ILE A 313 12.03 8.84 -2.69
C ILE A 313 12.76 9.90 -3.51
N VAL A 314 13.96 9.54 -4.00
CA VAL A 314 14.79 10.42 -4.82
C VAL A 314 15.01 9.82 -6.21
N LYS A 315 15.31 10.68 -7.16
CA LYS A 315 15.61 10.31 -8.55
C LYS A 315 16.78 9.33 -8.63
N GLY A 316 16.55 8.14 -9.20
CA GLY A 316 17.55 7.09 -9.37
C GLY A 316 17.93 6.35 -8.09
N GLY A 317 17.18 6.57 -6.99
CA GLY A 317 17.43 5.91 -5.71
C GLY A 317 17.23 4.39 -5.79
N ASN A 318 18.11 3.64 -5.10
CA ASN A 318 17.97 2.21 -4.84
C ASN A 318 17.71 2.02 -3.34
N TYR A 319 16.54 1.48 -2.98
CA TYR A 319 16.08 1.32 -1.60
C TYR A 319 16.43 -0.05 -1.00
N GLY A 320 17.04 -0.92 -1.79
CA GLY A 320 17.77 -2.08 -1.29
C GLY A 320 17.06 -3.41 -1.44
N TRP A 321 15.73 -3.49 -1.52
CA TRP A 321 15.04 -4.76 -1.63
C TRP A 321 15.45 -5.55 -2.89
N PRO A 322 15.72 -6.89 -2.83
CA PRO A 322 15.76 -7.76 -1.63
C PRO A 322 17.16 -7.93 -1.02
N LEU A 323 18.08 -7.01 -1.23
CA LEU A 323 19.41 -7.05 -0.59
C LEU A 323 19.34 -6.58 0.86
N LYS A 324 18.39 -5.67 1.14
CA LYS A 324 18.08 -5.13 2.46
C LYS A 324 16.59 -5.11 2.70
N GLU A 325 16.21 -5.19 3.96
CA GLU A 325 14.92 -4.80 4.50
C GLU A 325 15.21 -3.74 5.59
N GLY A 326 14.69 -2.55 5.43
CA GLY A 326 15.08 -1.42 6.26
C GLY A 326 16.57 -1.12 6.18
N THR A 327 17.17 -0.94 7.36
CA THR A 327 18.63 -0.75 7.50
C THR A 327 19.39 -2.06 7.60
N LYS A 328 18.72 -3.22 7.46
CA LYS A 328 19.32 -4.53 7.67
C LYS A 328 19.49 -5.32 6.38
N CYS A 329 20.48 -6.19 6.37
CA CYS A 329 20.65 -7.15 5.29
C CYS A 329 19.51 -8.16 5.31
N PHE A 330 18.94 -8.45 4.13
CA PHE A 330 17.91 -9.48 3.99
C PHE A 330 18.53 -10.81 3.51
N ASN A 331 18.08 -11.93 4.04
CA ASN A 331 18.52 -13.27 3.64
C ASN A 331 17.35 -14.13 3.14
N PRO A 332 17.11 -14.18 1.84
CA PRO A 332 16.01 -14.97 1.29
C PRO A 332 16.13 -16.48 1.56
N ALA A 333 17.33 -17.00 1.82
CA ALA A 333 17.52 -18.42 2.11
C ALA A 333 17.14 -18.82 3.56
N GLY A 334 16.96 -17.83 4.45
CA GLY A 334 16.64 -18.06 5.86
C GLY A 334 15.16 -17.98 6.20
N THR A 335 14.35 -17.60 5.26
CA THR A 335 12.99 -17.10 5.46
C THR A 335 11.93 -18.09 5.92
N ASN A 336 12.12 -19.37 5.74
CA ASN A 336 11.18 -20.40 6.20
C ASN A 336 11.73 -21.19 7.39
N VAL A 337 12.78 -20.71 8.02
CA VAL A 337 13.37 -21.32 9.21
C VAL A 337 13.17 -20.33 10.35
N GLU A 338 12.08 -20.48 11.05
CA GLU A 338 11.85 -19.71 12.27
C GLU A 338 12.88 -20.06 13.37
N PRO A 339 13.32 -19.06 14.11
CA PRO A 339 13.07 -17.66 13.85
C PRO A 339 14.00 -17.15 12.76
N ILE A 340 13.47 -16.36 11.83
CA ILE A 340 14.30 -15.50 10.98
C ILE A 340 14.86 -14.47 11.95
N GLU A 341 15.77 -14.90 12.72
CA GLU A 341 16.53 -14.01 13.55
C GLU A 341 17.34 -13.20 12.59
N GLY A 342 16.77 -12.06 12.33
CA GLY A 342 17.28 -11.09 11.43
C GLY A 342 18.76 -10.97 11.66
N PHE A 343 19.48 -10.80 10.61
CA PHE A 343 20.86 -10.47 10.73
C PHE A 343 20.95 -9.26 11.66
N ALA A 344 21.14 -9.49 12.92
CA ALA A 344 21.23 -8.47 13.96
C ALA A 344 22.27 -7.39 13.61
N THR A 345 23.11 -7.69 12.60
CA THR A 345 24.11 -6.77 12.07
C THR A 345 24.30 -7.02 10.57
N ASP A 346 24.54 -5.97 9.79
CA ASP A 346 24.97 -6.07 8.38
C ASP A 346 26.28 -6.85 8.17
N THR A 347 26.95 -7.24 9.27
CA THR A 347 28.20 -8.02 9.23
C THR A 347 27.98 -9.47 8.81
N ASP A 348 26.78 -10.00 8.99
CA ASP A 348 26.44 -11.39 8.64
C ASP A 348 25.74 -11.49 7.28
N CYS A 349 25.75 -10.41 6.51
CA CYS A 349 25.13 -10.34 5.20
C CYS A 349 25.72 -11.40 4.25
N PRO A 350 24.89 -12.30 3.66
CA PRO A 350 25.39 -13.34 2.75
C PRO A 350 25.87 -12.80 1.41
N HIS A 351 25.64 -11.51 1.14
CA HIS A 351 26.04 -10.85 -0.09
C HIS A 351 26.60 -9.45 0.20
N ALA A 352 27.36 -8.92 -0.75
CA ALA A 352 27.92 -7.58 -0.64
C ALA A 352 26.83 -6.52 -0.86
N LEU A 353 26.68 -5.60 0.09
CA LEU A 353 25.76 -4.46 -0.04
C LEU A 353 26.41 -3.34 -0.85
N PRO A 354 25.78 -2.85 -1.93
CA PRO A 354 26.23 -1.64 -2.62
C PRO A 354 26.20 -0.42 -1.69
N ALA A 355 27.28 0.37 -1.68
CA ALA A 355 27.35 1.59 -0.86
C ALA A 355 26.35 2.69 -1.28
N SER A 356 25.66 2.50 -2.40
CA SER A 356 24.66 3.43 -2.93
C SER A 356 23.24 3.17 -2.48
N LEU A 357 23.00 2.14 -1.66
CA LEU A 357 21.68 1.87 -1.11
C LEU A 357 21.24 3.00 -0.19
N ILE A 358 19.94 3.31 -0.23
CA ILE A 358 19.34 4.37 0.56
C ILE A 358 18.55 3.74 1.70
N ASP A 359 18.92 4.12 2.91
CA ASP A 359 18.20 3.70 4.12
C ASP A 359 16.91 4.50 4.29
N PRO A 360 15.86 3.91 4.92
CA PRO A 360 14.63 4.60 5.27
C PRO A 360 14.86 5.73 6.27
N ILE A 361 13.91 6.65 6.33
CA ILE A 361 13.87 7.72 7.36
C ILE A 361 13.17 7.28 8.64
N ALA A 362 12.40 6.22 8.60
CA ALA A 362 11.80 5.56 9.76
C ALA A 362 11.57 4.10 9.42
N GLN A 363 11.70 3.24 10.43
CA GLN A 363 11.42 1.82 10.35
C GLN A 363 10.93 1.31 11.69
N TYR A 364 10.21 0.19 11.68
CA TYR A 364 9.77 -0.50 12.89
C TYR A 364 9.57 -1.99 12.60
N ASP A 365 9.57 -2.75 13.65
CA ASP A 365 9.50 -4.21 13.63
C ASP A 365 8.12 -4.69 13.16
N THR A 366 8.08 -5.57 12.17
CA THR A 366 6.86 -6.10 11.57
C THR A 366 6.10 -7.03 12.53
N ASP A 367 6.80 -7.83 13.33
CA ASP A 367 6.16 -8.85 14.18
C ASP A 367 5.54 -8.25 15.45
N THR A 368 6.20 -7.26 16.04
CA THR A 368 5.79 -6.73 17.34
C THR A 368 5.03 -5.41 17.26
N GLU A 369 5.25 -4.63 16.18
CA GLU A 369 4.68 -3.27 16.06
C GLU A 369 3.61 -3.15 14.99
N GLY A 370 3.65 -3.95 13.93
CA GLY A 370 2.65 -3.89 12.86
C GLY A 370 3.03 -4.75 11.67
N VAL A 371 2.14 -4.89 10.70
CA VAL A 371 2.29 -5.84 9.57
C VAL A 371 2.26 -5.17 8.20
N SER A 372 1.93 -3.88 8.15
CA SER A 372 1.88 -3.15 6.89
C SER A 372 1.80 -1.65 7.12
N VAL A 373 2.86 -0.94 6.80
CA VAL A 373 2.92 0.51 6.86
C VAL A 373 1.95 1.16 5.85
N ILE A 374 1.11 2.06 6.33
CA ILE A 374 0.20 2.85 5.49
C ILE A 374 0.71 4.29 5.44
N ALA A 375 1.52 4.60 4.43
CA ALA A 375 2.08 5.93 4.24
C ALA A 375 0.99 7.01 4.11
N GLY A 376 1.19 8.13 4.77
CA GLY A 376 0.25 9.24 4.85
C GLY A 376 0.77 10.54 4.25
N PHE A 377 0.77 11.61 5.03
CA PHE A 377 1.08 12.97 4.55
C PHE A 377 1.90 13.78 5.54
N VAL A 378 2.66 14.76 5.05
CA VAL A 378 3.14 15.85 5.89
C VAL A 378 1.95 16.74 6.27
N TYR A 379 1.78 16.99 7.53
CA TYR A 379 0.66 17.78 8.04
C TYR A 379 0.95 19.27 7.92
N HIS A 380 0.12 20.00 7.17
CA HIS A 380 0.19 21.45 7.02
C HIS A 380 -1.07 22.19 7.50
N GLY A 381 -2.00 21.45 8.08
CA GLY A 381 -3.29 21.96 8.54
C GLY A 381 -3.20 22.84 9.80
N SER A 382 -4.35 23.25 10.26
CA SER A 382 -4.53 24.12 11.44
C SER A 382 -5.26 23.46 12.61
N LYS A 383 -5.95 22.31 12.35
CA LYS A 383 -6.76 21.63 13.37
C LYS A 383 -5.94 20.86 14.37
N PHE A 384 -4.68 20.57 14.03
CA PHE A 384 -3.72 19.90 14.89
C PHE A 384 -2.36 20.62 14.86
N PRO A 385 -2.23 21.81 15.46
CA PRO A 385 -1.05 22.67 15.30
C PRO A 385 0.28 22.01 15.71
N GLN A 386 0.25 21.07 16.67
CA GLN A 386 1.43 20.34 17.12
C GLN A 386 2.03 19.44 16.03
N LEU A 387 1.21 19.00 15.05
CA LEU A 387 1.65 18.16 13.93
C LEU A 387 2.28 18.97 12.79
N LYS A 388 2.18 20.29 12.79
CA LYS A 388 2.66 21.09 11.66
C LYS A 388 4.07 20.71 11.24
N ASP A 389 4.25 20.43 9.94
CA ASP A 389 5.48 19.98 9.27
C ASP A 389 6.02 18.62 9.75
N ARG A 390 5.17 17.79 10.34
CA ARG A 390 5.48 16.40 10.71
C ARG A 390 4.79 15.44 9.74
N TYR A 391 5.47 14.37 9.44
CA TYR A 391 4.89 13.29 8.65
C TYR A 391 3.98 12.43 9.52
N VAL A 392 2.76 12.21 9.05
CA VAL A 392 1.74 11.38 9.70
C VAL A 392 1.51 10.16 8.84
N PHE A 393 1.49 8.98 9.45
CA PHE A 393 1.27 7.70 8.78
C PHE A 393 0.56 6.73 9.73
N GLY A 394 0.32 5.52 9.29
CA GLY A 394 -0.36 4.53 10.12
C GLY A 394 0.13 3.12 9.83
N GLU A 395 -0.44 2.22 10.61
CA GLU A 395 -0.26 0.78 10.50
C GLU A 395 -1.62 0.16 10.18
N PHE A 396 -1.67 -0.74 9.20
CA PHE A 396 -2.89 -1.42 8.79
C PHE A 396 -3.53 -2.13 9.97
N THR A 397 -2.79 -3.07 10.56
CA THR A 397 -3.16 -3.79 11.77
C THR A 397 -1.90 -4.28 12.49
N ARG A 398 -1.96 -4.41 13.80
CA ARG A 398 -0.79 -4.78 14.60
C ARG A 398 -0.33 -6.22 14.36
N ILE A 399 -1.24 -7.13 14.07
CA ILE A 399 -0.94 -8.55 13.87
C ILE A 399 -1.69 -9.06 12.65
N PHE A 400 -0.98 -9.78 11.78
CA PHE A 400 -1.58 -10.43 10.62
C PHE A 400 -2.26 -11.72 11.06
N GLN A 401 -3.57 -11.69 11.26
CA GLN A 401 -4.35 -12.88 11.60
C GLN A 401 -5.51 -13.09 10.64
N PHE A 402 -5.58 -14.28 10.06
CA PHE A 402 -6.72 -14.79 9.32
C PHE A 402 -7.34 -15.99 10.06
N PRO A 403 -8.64 -15.94 10.40
CA PRO A 403 -9.52 -14.78 10.50
C PRO A 403 -9.15 -13.88 11.67
N SER A 404 -9.51 -12.61 11.59
CA SER A 404 -9.21 -11.54 12.54
C SER A 404 -9.16 -11.98 14.01
N GLY A 405 -7.97 -11.99 14.59
CA GLY A 405 -7.78 -12.23 16.02
C GLY A 405 -7.99 -10.95 16.86
N PRO A 406 -7.84 -11.08 18.17
CA PRO A 406 -8.11 -10.03 19.12
C PRO A 406 -7.23 -8.79 19.01
N ASP A 407 -5.98 -8.96 18.61
CA ASP A 407 -4.99 -7.88 18.53
C ASP A 407 -4.93 -7.20 17.16
N ASN A 408 -5.89 -7.50 16.28
CA ASN A 408 -5.95 -6.96 14.94
C ASN A 408 -6.57 -5.56 14.94
N TYR A 409 -5.77 -4.54 15.23
CA TYR A 409 -6.16 -3.14 15.21
C TYR A 409 -5.09 -2.25 14.59
N GLY A 410 -5.51 -1.27 13.80
CA GLY A 410 -4.61 -0.29 13.23
C GLY A 410 -4.09 0.71 14.25
N ARG A 411 -2.95 1.30 13.94
CA ARG A 411 -2.28 2.31 14.76
C ARG A 411 -2.03 3.56 13.93
N LEU A 412 -1.90 4.69 14.59
CA LEU A 412 -1.59 5.97 13.95
C LEU A 412 -0.32 6.55 14.55
N PHE A 413 0.57 6.99 13.66
CA PHE A 413 1.91 7.45 13.99
C PHE A 413 2.20 8.82 13.39
N TYR A 414 3.20 9.50 13.96
CA TYR A 414 3.87 10.62 13.33
C TYR A 414 5.36 10.62 13.64
N LEU A 415 6.16 11.21 12.76
CA LEU A 415 7.57 11.43 13.02
C LEU A 415 7.75 12.63 13.95
N GLN A 416 8.55 12.46 15.00
CA GLN A 416 8.81 13.54 15.98
C GLN A 416 9.55 14.69 15.34
N GLU A 417 10.49 14.41 14.44
CA GLU A 417 11.29 15.38 13.73
C GLU A 417 10.52 15.96 12.54
N LYS A 418 10.78 17.25 12.26
CA LYS A 418 10.19 17.96 11.12
C LYS A 418 11.12 17.95 9.92
N GLY A 419 10.51 18.01 8.73
CA GLY A 419 11.22 18.10 7.45
C GLY A 419 12.07 16.86 7.13
N PHE A 420 12.81 16.86 6.03
CA PHE A 420 13.50 15.66 5.49
C PHE A 420 14.99 15.87 5.19
N THR A 421 15.59 16.94 5.73
CA THR A 421 16.99 17.32 5.45
C THR A 421 18.02 16.56 6.26
N LYS A 422 17.63 15.97 7.38
CA LYS A 422 18.54 15.18 8.23
C LYS A 422 18.62 13.75 7.73
N LYS A 423 19.82 13.20 7.69
CA LYS A 423 20.07 11.77 7.46
C LYS A 423 19.78 10.97 8.74
N GLY A 424 19.45 9.67 8.56
CA GLY A 424 19.23 8.71 9.61
C GLY A 424 17.79 8.63 10.08
N LEU A 425 17.53 7.59 10.85
CA LEU A 425 16.21 7.25 11.36
C LEU A 425 15.64 8.32 12.27
N ARG A 426 14.33 8.52 12.17
CA ARG A 426 13.54 9.45 12.95
C ARG A 426 12.77 8.73 14.03
N THR A 427 12.41 9.46 15.08
CA THR A 427 11.63 8.92 16.19
C THR A 427 10.16 8.82 15.80
N ILE A 428 9.63 7.60 15.80
CA ILE A 428 8.21 7.33 15.61
C ILE A 428 7.49 7.58 16.95
N LYS A 429 6.39 8.30 16.90
CA LYS A 429 5.48 8.54 18.02
C LYS A 429 4.09 8.04 17.70
N GLU A 430 3.52 7.22 18.58
CA GLU A 430 2.16 6.77 18.47
C GLU A 430 1.18 7.75 19.11
N PHE A 431 0.09 8.07 18.40
CA PHE A 431 -0.97 8.93 18.94
C PHE A 431 -1.67 8.28 20.14
N LYS A 432 -2.09 9.11 21.10
CA LYS A 432 -2.97 8.73 22.20
C LYS A 432 -4.42 8.95 21.80
N GLY A 433 -5.32 8.15 22.36
CA GLY A 433 -6.77 8.36 22.27
C GLY A 433 -7.45 7.72 21.07
N LEU A 434 -6.74 6.93 20.24
CA LEU A 434 -7.34 6.31 19.05
C LEU A 434 -8.49 5.35 19.42
N ALA A 435 -8.29 4.48 20.42
CA ALA A 435 -9.29 3.53 20.87
C ALA A 435 -10.54 4.23 21.45
N GLU A 436 -10.33 5.23 22.29
CA GLU A 436 -11.39 6.04 22.90
C GLU A 436 -12.20 6.80 21.85
N GLU A 437 -11.53 7.36 20.83
CA GLU A 437 -12.19 8.08 19.75
C GLU A 437 -12.94 7.13 18.81
N ALA A 438 -12.38 5.95 18.50
CA ALA A 438 -13.07 4.92 17.74
C ALA A 438 -14.34 4.45 18.46
N ALA A 439 -14.25 4.19 19.75
CA ALA A 439 -15.41 3.82 20.58
C ALA A 439 -16.45 4.95 20.64
N ARG A 440 -16.03 6.19 20.88
CA ARG A 440 -16.93 7.38 20.90
C ARG A 440 -17.70 7.55 19.60
N LEU A 441 -17.09 7.21 18.47
CA LEU A 441 -17.68 7.34 17.14
C LEU A 441 -18.46 6.07 16.70
N GLY A 442 -18.48 5.00 17.52
CA GLY A 442 -19.15 3.73 17.18
C GLY A 442 -18.47 3.00 16.01
N LEU A 443 -17.16 3.15 15.88
CA LEU A 443 -16.38 2.55 14.79
C LEU A 443 -15.81 1.18 15.15
N THR A 444 -15.97 0.73 16.39
CA THR A 444 -15.54 -0.60 16.83
C THR A 444 -16.43 -1.68 16.24
N ASP A 445 -15.89 -2.86 16.01
CA ASP A 445 -16.65 -4.01 15.54
C ASP A 445 -17.59 -4.51 16.66
N PRO A 446 -18.92 -4.44 16.49
CA PRO A 446 -19.86 -4.88 17.51
C PRO A 446 -19.82 -6.39 17.77
N ALA A 447 -19.22 -7.19 16.87
CA ALA A 447 -19.06 -8.63 17.03
C ALA A 447 -17.88 -9.00 17.95
N ARG A 448 -17.04 -8.02 18.33
CA ARG A 448 -15.92 -8.23 19.24
C ARG A 448 -16.26 -7.71 20.64
N PRO A 449 -16.11 -8.52 21.70
CA PRO A 449 -16.36 -8.07 23.05
C PRO A 449 -15.45 -6.91 23.43
N ALA A 450 -16.02 -5.77 23.82
CA ALA A 450 -15.29 -4.56 24.20
C ALA A 450 -14.33 -4.76 25.41
N ALA A 451 -14.48 -5.86 26.14
CA ALA A 451 -13.67 -6.17 27.33
C ALA A 451 -12.33 -6.86 27.01
N GLU A 452 -12.16 -7.38 25.81
CA GLU A 452 -10.99 -8.18 25.48
C GLU A 452 -9.91 -7.41 24.72
N PHE A 453 -10.28 -6.29 24.03
CA PHE A 453 -9.31 -5.53 23.23
C PHE A 453 -9.70 -4.05 23.16
N PRO A 454 -8.73 -3.12 23.27
CA PRO A 454 -8.93 -1.75 22.86
C PRO A 454 -9.13 -1.75 21.34
N GLN A 455 -10.37 -1.81 20.90
CA GLN A 455 -10.73 -1.87 19.50
C GLN A 455 -10.45 -0.52 18.85
N THR A 456 -9.62 -0.54 17.84
CA THR A 456 -9.42 0.58 16.95
C THR A 456 -10.00 0.28 15.57
N ILE A 457 -9.43 0.84 14.56
CA ILE A 457 -9.85 0.76 13.18
C ILE A 457 -8.77 0.03 12.39
N ALA A 458 -9.11 -0.67 11.31
CA ALA A 458 -8.13 -1.03 10.30
C ALA A 458 -7.84 0.22 9.46
N VAL A 459 -6.57 0.65 9.42
CA VAL A 459 -6.15 1.81 8.61
C VAL A 459 -5.92 1.34 7.18
N GLN A 460 -6.61 1.95 6.21
CA GLN A 460 -6.57 1.52 4.81
C GLN A 460 -5.85 2.52 3.90
N GLY A 461 -5.84 3.77 4.29
CA GLY A 461 -5.28 4.83 3.48
C GLY A 461 -5.53 6.21 4.07
N TRP A 462 -5.27 7.20 3.25
CA TRP A 462 -5.28 8.60 3.68
C TRP A 462 -5.83 9.54 2.62
N GLY A 463 -6.22 10.72 3.08
CA GLY A 463 -6.52 11.87 2.25
C GLY A 463 -5.96 13.15 2.87
N GLN A 464 -5.69 14.15 2.04
CA GLN A 464 -5.34 15.50 2.49
C GLN A 464 -6.19 16.51 1.75
N ASP A 465 -6.73 17.50 2.46
CA ASP A 465 -7.47 18.58 1.84
C ASP A 465 -6.55 19.74 1.40
N THR A 466 -7.12 20.69 0.67
CA THR A 466 -6.38 21.85 0.15
C THR A 466 -5.89 22.82 1.23
N LYS A 467 -6.26 22.59 2.49
CA LYS A 467 -5.79 23.34 3.65
C LYS A 467 -4.70 22.59 4.43
N GLY A 468 -4.28 21.41 3.92
CA GLY A 468 -3.29 20.57 4.56
C GLY A 468 -3.81 19.76 5.76
N GLU A 469 -5.13 19.72 5.98
CA GLU A 469 -5.73 18.83 6.98
C GLU A 469 -5.66 17.39 6.49
N VAL A 470 -5.34 16.47 7.39
CA VAL A 470 -5.14 15.04 7.09
C VAL A 470 -6.33 14.22 7.57
N TYR A 471 -6.69 13.22 6.76
CA TYR A 471 -7.83 12.35 6.96
C TYR A 471 -7.40 10.90 6.88
N VAL A 472 -7.82 10.09 7.85
CA VAL A 472 -7.65 8.63 7.86
C VAL A 472 -8.83 8.01 7.12
N LEU A 473 -8.52 7.08 6.23
CA LEU A 473 -9.47 6.17 5.63
C LEU A 473 -9.33 4.82 6.33
N GLY A 474 -10.42 4.29 6.83
CA GLY A 474 -10.39 3.03 7.55
C GLY A 474 -11.66 2.24 7.41
N SER A 475 -11.63 1.04 7.93
CA SER A 475 -12.82 0.21 8.02
C SER A 475 -12.85 -0.56 9.35
N ARG A 476 -14.04 -1.05 9.69
CA ARG A 476 -14.28 -1.91 10.87
C ARG A 476 -13.73 -3.32 10.69
N THR A 477 -13.45 -3.73 9.47
CA THR A 477 -13.15 -5.14 9.15
C THR A 477 -11.80 -5.36 8.49
N GLY A 478 -11.18 -4.31 7.93
CA GLY A 478 -9.98 -4.45 7.09
C GLY A 478 -10.20 -5.20 5.77
N ARG A 479 -11.47 -5.39 5.36
CA ARG A 479 -11.85 -6.18 4.18
C ARG A 479 -12.88 -5.47 3.34
N ALA A 480 -12.91 -5.76 2.03
CA ALA A 480 -13.83 -5.17 1.07
C ALA A 480 -15.25 -5.77 1.17
N VAL A 481 -15.85 -5.71 2.36
CA VAL A 481 -17.18 -6.25 2.64
C VAL A 481 -18.08 -5.25 3.36
N GLY A 482 -19.37 -5.32 3.05
CA GLY A 482 -20.38 -4.50 3.71
C GLY A 482 -20.16 -3.00 3.47
N THR A 483 -20.48 -2.22 4.48
CA THR A 483 -20.41 -0.74 4.47
C THR A 483 -19.69 -0.21 5.71
N GLY A 484 -18.66 -0.93 6.15
CA GLY A 484 -17.91 -0.63 7.36
C GLY A 484 -16.84 0.45 7.22
N GLY A 485 -16.64 0.98 6.01
CA GLY A 485 -15.61 1.98 5.73
C GLY A 485 -16.03 3.40 6.06
N PHE A 486 -15.07 4.24 6.45
CA PHE A 486 -15.29 5.61 6.90
C PHE A 486 -14.10 6.54 6.59
N ILE A 487 -14.35 7.84 6.74
CA ILE A 487 -13.36 8.92 6.63
C ILE A 487 -13.34 9.70 7.94
N LEU A 488 -12.17 9.85 8.53
CA LEU A 488 -11.95 10.56 9.80
C LEU A 488 -10.94 11.67 9.63
N ARG A 489 -11.25 12.90 10.03
CA ARG A 489 -10.28 13.99 10.08
C ARG A 489 -9.54 13.97 11.41
N LEU A 490 -8.21 14.15 11.37
CA LEU A 490 -7.39 14.33 12.57
C LEU A 490 -7.56 15.74 13.14
N GLU A 491 -7.78 15.84 14.44
CA GLU A 491 -7.84 17.08 15.21
C GLU A 491 -7.03 16.92 16.50
N ALA A 492 -6.58 18.04 17.08
CA ALA A 492 -5.92 17.99 18.40
C ALA A 492 -6.90 17.53 19.47
N GLY A 493 -6.48 16.55 20.26
CA GLY A 493 -7.17 16.15 21.48
C GLY A 493 -6.86 17.08 22.66
N PRO A 494 -7.53 16.87 23.80
CA PRO A 494 -7.31 17.62 25.02
C PRO A 494 -5.95 17.38 25.64
#